data_5d889f21e56bce6ee5dc91f0b262184a
#
_entry.id   5d889f21e56bce6ee5dc91f0b262184a
#
_cell.length_a   1.000
_cell.length_b   1.000
_cell.length_c   1.000
_cell.angle_alpha   90.00
_cell.angle_beta   90.00
_cell.angle_gamma   90.00
#
_symmetry.space_group_name_H-M   'P 1'
#
loop_
_entity.id
_entity.type
_entity.pdbx_description
1 polymer ?
#
loop_
_entity_poly.entity_id
_entity_poly.type
_entity_poly.pdbx_seq_one_letter_code
_entity_poly.pdbx_strand_id
1 'polypeptide(L)'
;MSKIFRYECRRLLWNKFFIGLAVVLLLYGALVLHAVTILGVSHTAPFSPWSFGDYLSRMLPLLWIGMLFFLTFYTSPKARRAAVLMDATPMPPKQYALVRCAAALTGGVLLSLLCMGEAAVFYGRMFGWYGWGSLLLPALATLLPALVFALGSGWLLGQIRPWLVYVWMAVPFLCMALPLPNALGIWNGHFFSKYPLALGTLDPAFSMPAAVLIVQFILFATGIALLMVRPAHSKR
;
A
#
# COMPACT_ATOMS: atom_id res chain seq x y z
N MET A 1 16.89 -0.99 20.28
CA MET A 1 15.86 -0.76 19.24
C MET A 1 16.27 -1.32 17.89
N SER A 2 17.43 -0.97 17.34
CA SER A 2 17.90 -1.44 16.02
C SER A 2 17.97 -2.97 15.90
N LYS A 3 18.44 -3.70 16.91
CA LYS A 3 18.52 -5.18 16.88
C LYS A 3 17.14 -5.84 16.78
N ILE A 4 16.14 -5.32 17.52
CA ILE A 4 14.77 -5.85 17.54
C ILE A 4 14.09 -5.58 16.19
N PHE A 5 14.23 -4.37 15.64
CA PHE A 5 13.74 -4.02 14.32
C PHE A 5 14.31 -4.94 13.23
N ARG A 6 15.63 -5.14 13.23
CA ARG A 6 16.30 -6.05 12.28
C ARG A 6 15.79 -7.50 12.40
N TYR A 7 15.55 -7.97 13.63
CA TYR A 7 14.97 -9.29 13.85
C TYR A 7 13.56 -9.41 13.29
N GLU A 8 12.69 -8.44 13.57
CA GLU A 8 11.31 -8.44 13.06
C GLU A 8 11.24 -8.30 11.53
N CYS A 9 12.09 -7.45 10.93
CA CYS A 9 12.22 -7.38 9.47
C CYS A 9 12.67 -8.71 8.88
N ARG A 10 13.71 -9.34 9.47
CA ARG A 10 14.20 -10.64 8.99
C ARG A 10 13.10 -11.71 9.07
N ARG A 11 12.34 -11.74 10.16
CA ARG A 11 11.23 -12.68 10.36
C ARG A 11 10.12 -12.50 9.33
N LEU A 12 9.82 -11.26 8.92
CA LEU A 12 8.80 -10.97 7.90
C LEU A 12 9.30 -11.27 6.49
N LEU A 13 10.50 -10.80 6.14
CA LEU A 13 11.02 -10.86 4.78
C LEU A 13 11.48 -12.26 4.37
N TRP A 14 12.00 -13.04 5.31
CA TRP A 14 12.41 -14.44 5.06
C TRP A 14 11.27 -15.44 5.27
N ASN A 15 10.03 -14.99 5.21
CA ASN A 15 8.88 -15.85 5.30
C ASN A 15 8.45 -16.31 3.89
N LYS A 16 8.06 -17.57 3.77
CA LYS A 16 7.50 -18.15 2.53
C LYS A 16 6.34 -17.32 1.96
N PHE A 17 5.56 -16.70 2.86
CA PHE A 17 4.45 -15.83 2.46
C PHE A 17 4.93 -14.55 1.76
N PHE A 18 5.99 -13.90 2.25
CA PHE A 18 6.54 -12.71 1.59
C PHE A 18 7.01 -13.03 0.18
N ILE A 19 7.73 -14.16 0.02
CA ILE A 19 8.22 -14.62 -1.28
C ILE A 19 7.05 -14.96 -2.20
N GLY A 20 6.06 -15.71 -1.70
CA GLY A 20 4.85 -16.05 -2.47
C GLY A 20 4.09 -14.81 -2.94
N LEU A 21 3.89 -13.83 -2.06
CA LEU A 21 3.23 -12.57 -2.39
C LEU A 21 4.04 -11.75 -3.41
N ALA A 22 5.38 -11.71 -3.27
CA ALA A 22 6.25 -11.04 -4.25
C ALA A 22 6.13 -11.67 -5.63
N VAL A 23 6.09 -13.00 -5.71
CA VAL A 23 5.88 -13.72 -6.98
C VAL A 23 4.51 -13.41 -7.58
N VAL A 24 3.44 -13.42 -6.76
CA VAL A 24 2.08 -13.08 -7.22
C VAL A 24 2.02 -11.63 -7.72
N LEU A 25 2.66 -10.68 -7.02
CA LEU A 25 2.74 -9.29 -7.44
C LEU A 25 3.45 -9.14 -8.78
N LEU A 26 4.59 -9.80 -8.97
CA LEU A 26 5.31 -9.77 -10.25
C LEU A 26 4.50 -10.38 -11.40
N LEU A 27 3.87 -11.53 -11.18
CA LEU A 27 3.05 -12.17 -12.23
C LEU A 27 1.84 -11.32 -12.60
N TYR A 28 1.14 -10.78 -11.59
CA TYR A 28 -0.01 -9.91 -11.82
C TYR A 28 0.41 -8.57 -12.40
N GLY A 29 1.52 -7.99 -11.94
CA GLY A 29 2.10 -6.76 -12.46
C GLY A 29 2.48 -6.89 -13.94
N ALA A 30 3.19 -7.97 -14.32
CA ALA A 30 3.50 -8.28 -15.71
C ALA A 30 2.23 -8.36 -16.57
N LEU A 31 1.19 -9.05 -16.08
CA LEU A 31 -0.08 -9.16 -16.78
C LEU A 31 -0.73 -7.78 -16.99
N VAL A 32 -0.78 -6.94 -15.95
CA VAL A 32 -1.36 -5.59 -16.05
C VAL A 32 -0.54 -4.71 -17.00
N LEU A 33 0.79 -4.76 -16.95
CA LEU A 33 1.68 -3.99 -17.82
C LEU A 33 1.48 -4.37 -19.29
N HIS A 34 1.42 -5.67 -19.60
CA HIS A 34 1.30 -6.16 -20.98
C HIS A 34 -0.12 -6.12 -21.54
N ALA A 35 -1.16 -6.25 -20.69
CA ALA A 35 -2.55 -6.27 -21.17
C ALA A 35 -3.23 -4.89 -21.15
N VAL A 36 -2.87 -4.03 -20.20
CA VAL A 36 -3.57 -2.76 -19.98
C VAL A 36 -2.64 -1.56 -20.19
N THR A 37 -1.53 -1.51 -19.46
CA THR A 37 -0.66 -0.33 -19.46
C THR A 37 0.01 -0.08 -20.81
N ILE A 38 0.29 -1.12 -21.58
CA ILE A 38 0.87 -1.02 -22.92
C ILE A 38 -0.01 -0.23 -23.88
N LEU A 39 -1.32 -0.23 -23.69
CA LEU A 39 -2.28 0.51 -24.53
C LEU A 39 -2.33 2.00 -24.17
N GLY A 40 -1.73 2.38 -23.04
CA GLY A 40 -1.92 3.71 -22.47
C GLY A 40 -3.32 3.90 -21.87
N VAL A 41 -3.47 4.89 -21.02
CA VAL A 41 -4.75 5.23 -20.38
C VAL A 41 -5.23 6.56 -20.95
N SER A 42 -6.47 6.61 -21.47
CA SER A 42 -7.15 7.86 -21.79
C SER A 42 -6.36 8.81 -22.71
N HIS A 43 -5.85 8.29 -23.83
CA HIS A 43 -5.04 9.03 -24.81
C HIS A 43 -3.70 9.56 -24.26
N THR A 44 -3.19 8.98 -23.18
CA THR A 44 -1.85 9.25 -22.66
C THR A 44 -0.85 8.18 -23.08
N ALA A 45 0.43 8.53 -23.11
CA ALA A 45 1.47 7.56 -23.43
C ALA A 45 1.51 6.41 -22.39
N PRO A 46 1.83 5.17 -22.79
CA PRO A 46 1.95 4.02 -21.87
C PRO A 46 2.93 4.27 -20.72
N PHE A 47 3.98 5.05 -20.96
CA PHE A 47 5.00 5.44 -19.96
C PHE A 47 4.69 6.77 -19.27
N SER A 48 3.49 7.33 -19.47
CA SER A 48 3.07 8.57 -18.81
C SER A 48 2.83 8.36 -17.30
N PRO A 49 2.93 9.42 -16.50
CA PRO A 49 2.55 9.38 -15.08
C PRO A 49 1.12 8.92 -14.83
N TRP A 50 0.21 9.15 -15.78
CA TRP A 50 -1.19 8.73 -15.73
C TRP A 50 -1.33 7.22 -15.88
N SER A 51 -0.72 6.63 -16.90
CA SER A 51 -0.72 5.18 -17.13
C SER A 51 -0.02 4.42 -16.00
N PHE A 52 1.06 4.99 -15.48
CA PHE A 52 1.75 4.43 -14.31
C PHE A 52 0.92 4.50 -13.03
N GLY A 53 0.20 5.60 -12.80
CA GLY A 53 -0.72 5.73 -11.68
C GLY A 53 -1.88 4.73 -11.75
N ASP A 54 -2.45 4.48 -12.93
CA ASP A 54 -3.47 3.44 -13.15
C ASP A 54 -2.91 2.04 -12.85
N TYR A 55 -1.70 1.73 -13.31
CA TYR A 55 -1.00 0.50 -12.97
C TYR A 55 -0.89 0.31 -11.46
N LEU A 56 -0.40 1.33 -10.74
CA LEU A 56 -0.25 1.24 -9.29
C LEU A 56 -1.60 1.10 -8.56
N SER A 57 -2.65 1.74 -9.05
CA SER A 57 -4.01 1.57 -8.51
C SER A 57 -4.49 0.13 -8.59
N ARG A 58 -4.19 -0.56 -9.70
CA ARG A 58 -4.51 -1.98 -9.90
C ARG A 58 -3.67 -2.90 -9.00
N MET A 59 -2.44 -2.51 -8.67
CA MET A 59 -1.57 -3.24 -7.74
C MET A 59 -1.97 -3.03 -6.27
N LEU A 60 -2.65 -1.91 -5.97
CA LEU A 60 -2.97 -1.49 -4.61
C LEU A 60 -3.73 -2.55 -3.78
N PRO A 61 -4.73 -3.29 -4.27
CA PRO A 61 -5.42 -4.32 -3.49
C PRO A 61 -4.49 -5.42 -2.98
N LEU A 62 -3.55 -5.88 -3.80
CA LEU A 62 -2.58 -6.90 -3.41
C LEU A 62 -1.56 -6.35 -2.41
N LEU A 63 -1.10 -5.11 -2.59
CA LEU A 63 -0.22 -4.43 -1.64
C LEU A 63 -0.91 -4.20 -0.30
N TRP A 64 -2.19 -3.84 -0.32
CA TRP A 64 -3.03 -3.69 0.87
C TRP A 64 -3.16 -5.02 1.64
N ILE A 65 -3.49 -6.12 0.94
CA ILE A 65 -3.53 -7.46 1.54
C ILE A 65 -2.16 -7.78 2.15
N GLY A 66 -1.07 -7.54 1.44
CA GLY A 66 0.27 -7.79 1.95
C GLY A 66 0.56 -7.05 3.23
N MET A 67 0.22 -5.75 3.29
CA MET A 67 0.38 -4.92 4.48
C MET A 67 -0.43 -5.46 5.66
N LEU A 68 -1.70 -5.77 5.45
CA LEU A 68 -2.58 -6.30 6.48
C LEU A 68 -2.15 -7.70 6.94
N PHE A 69 -1.69 -8.53 6.01
CA PHE A 69 -1.19 -9.86 6.36
C PHE A 69 0.04 -9.79 7.25
N PHE A 70 0.98 -8.86 7.00
CA PHE A 70 2.11 -8.65 7.90
C PHE A 70 1.64 -8.31 9.33
N LEU A 71 0.54 -7.56 9.46
CA LEU A 71 -0.04 -7.26 10.76
C LEU A 71 -0.63 -8.50 11.46
N THR A 72 -1.12 -9.50 10.70
CA THR A 72 -1.67 -10.72 11.32
C THR A 72 -0.61 -11.51 12.11
N PHE A 73 0.68 -11.42 11.74
CA PHE A 73 1.76 -12.01 12.50
C PHE A 73 1.87 -11.44 13.92
N TYR A 74 1.43 -10.19 14.12
CA TYR A 74 1.51 -9.47 15.38
C TYR A 74 0.20 -9.43 16.17
N THR A 75 -0.93 -9.57 15.48
CA THR A 75 -2.27 -9.46 16.06
C THR A 75 -2.94 -10.81 16.30
N SER A 76 -2.37 -11.91 15.79
CA SER A 76 -2.89 -13.26 15.95
C SER A 76 -3.02 -13.67 17.42
N PRO A 77 -3.93 -14.60 17.77
CA PRO A 77 -4.07 -15.11 19.15
C PRO A 77 -2.76 -15.68 19.73
N LYS A 78 -1.95 -16.32 18.87
CA LYS A 78 -0.62 -16.85 19.27
C LYS A 78 0.34 -15.71 19.60
N ALA A 79 0.35 -14.63 18.81
CA ALA A 79 1.18 -13.46 19.05
C ALA A 79 0.76 -12.72 20.34
N ARG A 80 -0.54 -12.67 20.65
CA ARG A 80 -1.06 -12.06 21.88
C ARG A 80 -0.64 -12.85 23.12
N ARG A 81 -0.65 -14.21 23.08
CA ARG A 81 -0.15 -15.04 24.18
C ARG A 81 1.35 -14.82 24.42
N ALA A 82 2.13 -14.71 23.36
CA ALA A 82 3.55 -14.40 23.46
C ALA A 82 3.82 -12.96 23.97
N ALA A 83 2.92 -12.02 23.73
CA ALA A 83 3.06 -10.64 24.20
C ALA A 83 3.04 -10.54 25.74
N VAL A 84 2.28 -11.40 26.43
CA VAL A 84 2.26 -11.45 27.91
C VAL A 84 3.66 -11.77 28.46
N LEU A 85 4.41 -12.65 27.80
CA LEU A 85 5.80 -12.96 28.19
C LEU A 85 6.75 -11.79 27.90
N MET A 86 6.46 -10.99 26.88
CA MET A 86 7.27 -9.82 26.52
C MET A 86 7.00 -8.61 27.41
N ASP A 87 5.83 -8.50 28.02
CA ASP A 87 5.51 -7.45 28.99
C ASP A 87 6.38 -7.57 30.28
N ALA A 88 7.00 -8.73 30.48
CA ALA A 88 8.02 -8.93 31.53
C ALA A 88 9.41 -8.38 31.14
N THR A 89 9.60 -7.89 29.92
CA THR A 89 10.87 -7.29 29.46
C THR A 89 10.93 -5.79 29.83
N PRO A 90 12.13 -5.21 30.06
CA PRO A 90 12.28 -3.80 30.43
C PRO A 90 11.92 -2.80 29.34
N MET A 91 11.36 -3.26 28.21
CA MET A 91 11.00 -2.40 27.08
C MET A 91 9.55 -1.94 27.16
N PRO A 92 9.28 -0.63 27.04
CA PRO A 92 7.90 -0.13 27.08
C PRO A 92 7.07 -0.69 25.90
N PRO A 93 5.85 -1.20 26.16
CA PRO A 93 4.99 -1.86 25.14
C PRO A 93 4.71 -1.00 23.91
N LYS A 94 4.67 0.33 24.08
CA LYS A 94 4.48 1.29 22.97
C LYS A 94 5.61 1.22 21.94
N GLN A 95 6.85 1.17 22.40
CA GLN A 95 8.02 1.17 21.53
C GLN A 95 8.10 -0.14 20.76
N TYR A 96 7.71 -1.25 21.38
CA TYR A 96 7.68 -2.54 20.73
C TYR A 96 6.60 -2.62 19.64
N ALA A 97 5.40 -2.06 19.89
CA ALA A 97 4.35 -1.94 18.91
C ALA A 97 4.80 -1.10 17.69
N LEU A 98 5.47 0.02 17.95
CA LEU A 98 6.00 0.90 16.90
C LEU A 98 7.05 0.20 16.02
N VAL A 99 7.94 -0.59 16.63
CA VAL A 99 8.95 -1.38 15.90
C VAL A 99 8.28 -2.41 14.98
N ARG A 100 7.22 -3.08 15.46
CA ARG A 100 6.44 -4.02 14.63
C ARG A 100 5.72 -3.36 13.46
N CYS A 101 5.08 -2.21 13.71
CA CYS A 101 4.45 -1.42 12.64
C CYS A 101 5.49 -0.93 11.63
N ALA A 102 6.66 -0.47 12.09
CA ALA A 102 7.76 -0.08 11.22
C ALA A 102 8.28 -1.25 10.37
N ALA A 103 8.40 -2.45 10.95
CA ALA A 103 8.80 -3.65 10.20
C ALA A 103 7.75 -4.04 9.14
N ALA A 104 6.44 -3.97 9.47
CA ALA A 104 5.37 -4.20 8.50
C ALA A 104 5.40 -3.16 7.37
N LEU A 105 5.59 -1.89 7.72
CA LEU A 105 5.73 -0.81 6.73
C LEU A 105 6.92 -1.05 5.79
N THR A 106 8.07 -1.47 6.34
CA THR A 106 9.25 -1.83 5.53
C THR A 106 8.92 -2.94 4.54
N GLY A 107 8.19 -3.97 4.96
CA GLY A 107 7.73 -5.03 4.07
C GLY A 107 6.82 -4.52 2.95
N GLY A 108 5.85 -3.65 3.27
CA GLY A 108 4.97 -3.01 2.29
C GLY A 108 5.72 -2.11 1.31
N VAL A 109 6.67 -1.31 1.80
CA VAL A 109 7.52 -0.46 0.96
C VAL A 109 8.37 -1.29 0.00
N LEU A 110 8.97 -2.41 0.46
CA LEU A 110 9.75 -3.29 -0.40
C LEU A 110 8.90 -3.92 -1.50
N LEU A 111 7.67 -4.37 -1.20
CA LEU A 111 6.74 -4.86 -2.22
C LEU A 111 6.32 -3.76 -3.20
N SER A 112 6.11 -2.53 -2.73
CA SER A 112 5.82 -1.38 -3.59
C SER A 112 6.99 -1.06 -4.52
N LEU A 113 8.22 -1.07 -3.99
CA LEU A 113 9.44 -0.88 -4.80
C LEU A 113 9.63 -1.99 -5.82
N LEU A 114 9.23 -3.22 -5.50
CA LEU A 114 9.24 -4.33 -6.45
C LEU A 114 8.31 -4.06 -7.63
N CYS A 115 7.07 -3.63 -7.39
CA CYS A 115 6.13 -3.27 -8.44
C CYS A 115 6.63 -2.07 -9.28
N MET A 116 7.20 -1.04 -8.63
CA MET A 116 7.79 0.10 -9.34
C MET A 116 8.98 -0.30 -10.19
N GLY A 117 9.86 -1.18 -9.68
CA GLY A 117 11.01 -1.72 -10.40
C GLY A 117 10.61 -2.55 -11.61
N GLU A 118 9.54 -3.35 -11.48
CA GLU A 118 8.97 -4.10 -12.59
C GLU A 118 8.48 -3.19 -13.72
N ALA A 119 7.69 -2.16 -13.39
CA ALA A 119 7.23 -1.17 -14.35
C ALA A 119 8.43 -0.42 -14.99
N ALA A 120 9.43 -0.11 -14.19
CA ALA A 120 10.66 0.50 -14.66
C ALA A 120 11.36 -0.35 -15.72
N VAL A 121 11.57 -1.63 -15.45
CA VAL A 121 12.18 -2.57 -16.41
C VAL A 121 11.31 -2.70 -17.65
N PHE A 122 10.00 -2.76 -17.50
CA PHE A 122 9.06 -2.81 -18.62
C PHE A 122 9.19 -1.59 -19.54
N TYR A 123 9.15 -0.37 -18.98
CA TYR A 123 9.26 0.85 -19.79
C TYR A 123 10.62 0.99 -20.46
N GLY A 124 11.70 0.65 -19.77
CA GLY A 124 13.03 0.66 -20.35
C GLY A 124 13.18 -0.31 -21.51
N ARG A 125 12.63 -1.54 -21.40
CA ARG A 125 12.73 -2.57 -22.44
C ARG A 125 11.81 -2.35 -23.63
N MET A 126 10.55 -1.97 -23.37
CA MET A 126 9.53 -1.87 -24.41
C MET A 126 9.56 -0.53 -25.16
N PHE A 127 9.92 0.56 -24.46
CA PHE A 127 9.83 1.91 -25.03
C PHE A 127 11.16 2.68 -25.03
N GLY A 128 12.24 2.11 -24.47
CA GLY A 128 13.51 2.83 -24.30
C GLY A 128 13.39 4.06 -23.39
N TRP A 129 12.39 4.08 -22.48
CA TRP A 129 12.09 5.25 -21.68
C TRP A 129 12.71 5.16 -20.29
N TYR A 130 13.35 6.25 -19.83
CA TYR A 130 14.10 6.31 -18.59
C TYR A 130 13.78 7.54 -17.71
N GLY A 131 12.65 8.17 -17.92
CA GLY A 131 12.22 9.40 -17.22
C GLY A 131 11.66 9.15 -15.81
N TRP A 132 12.34 8.39 -14.95
CA TRP A 132 11.85 7.89 -13.65
C TRP A 132 11.38 8.98 -12.69
N GLY A 133 11.93 10.20 -12.79
CA GLY A 133 11.56 11.32 -11.91
C GLY A 133 10.10 11.71 -12.00
N SER A 134 9.48 11.61 -13.18
CA SER A 134 8.07 11.95 -13.39
C SER A 134 7.10 10.92 -12.76
N LEU A 135 7.56 9.69 -12.50
CA LEU A 135 6.76 8.62 -11.91
C LEU A 135 6.73 8.68 -10.38
N LEU A 136 7.61 9.45 -9.76
CA LEU A 136 7.72 9.48 -8.30
C LEU A 136 6.48 10.10 -7.65
N LEU A 137 5.97 11.19 -8.22
CA LEU A 137 4.80 11.89 -7.69
C LEU A 137 3.53 11.01 -7.70
N PRO A 138 3.12 10.39 -8.83
CA PRO A 138 1.99 9.46 -8.84
C PRO A 138 2.22 8.25 -7.92
N ALA A 139 3.45 7.72 -7.81
CA ALA A 139 3.75 6.63 -6.88
C ALA A 139 3.51 7.03 -5.42
N LEU A 140 4.05 8.15 -4.99
CA LEU A 140 3.89 8.64 -3.62
C LEU A 140 2.42 8.96 -3.32
N ALA A 141 1.72 9.61 -4.24
CA ALA A 141 0.32 9.97 -4.05
C ALA A 141 -0.61 8.75 -3.97
N THR A 142 -0.31 7.68 -4.72
CA THR A 142 -1.14 6.47 -4.75
C THR A 142 -0.83 5.53 -3.59
N LEU A 143 0.44 5.26 -3.34
CA LEU A 143 0.85 4.20 -2.42
C LEU A 143 0.98 4.66 -0.98
N LEU A 144 1.58 5.83 -0.73
CA LEU A 144 1.92 6.26 0.63
C LEU A 144 0.68 6.45 1.52
N PRO A 145 -0.35 7.22 1.13
CA PRO A 145 -1.56 7.40 1.94
C PRO A 145 -2.30 6.09 2.16
N ALA A 146 -2.44 5.29 1.12
CA ALA A 146 -3.17 4.03 1.17
C ALA A 146 -2.49 3.01 2.10
N LEU A 147 -1.17 2.83 1.98
CA LEU A 147 -0.43 1.86 2.80
C LEU A 147 -0.34 2.29 4.26
N VAL A 148 -0.16 3.60 4.54
CA VAL A 148 -0.17 4.11 5.92
C VAL A 148 -1.56 3.99 6.54
N PHE A 149 -2.62 4.24 5.78
CA PHE A 149 -3.99 4.04 6.24
C PHE A 149 -4.30 2.55 6.46
N ALA A 150 -3.85 1.65 5.58
CA ALA A 150 -3.94 0.20 5.77
C ALA A 150 -3.24 -0.26 7.05
N LEU A 151 -2.03 0.26 7.28
CA LEU A 151 -1.24 -0.07 8.47
C LEU A 151 -1.96 0.38 9.75
N GLY A 152 -2.40 1.66 9.80
CA GLY A 152 -3.05 2.23 10.99
C GLY A 152 -4.39 1.59 11.30
N SER A 153 -5.26 1.49 10.29
CA SER A 153 -6.58 0.86 10.44
C SER A 153 -6.47 -0.63 10.75
N GLY A 154 -5.62 -1.36 10.04
CA GLY A 154 -5.36 -2.77 10.27
C GLY A 154 -4.78 -3.04 11.65
N TRP A 155 -3.87 -2.19 12.13
CA TRP A 155 -3.32 -2.28 13.48
C TRP A 155 -4.41 -2.14 14.55
N LEU A 156 -5.25 -1.11 14.43
CA LEU A 156 -6.36 -0.86 15.37
C LEU A 156 -7.39 -2.01 15.35
N LEU A 157 -7.84 -2.42 14.17
CA LEU A 157 -8.79 -3.52 14.00
C LEU A 157 -8.24 -4.83 14.55
N GLY A 158 -6.95 -5.10 14.31
CA GLY A 158 -6.26 -6.28 14.83
C GLY A 158 -6.16 -6.28 16.36
N GLN A 159 -6.10 -5.12 17.01
CA GLN A 159 -6.13 -5.01 18.48
C GLN A 159 -7.54 -5.25 19.04
N ILE A 160 -8.59 -4.82 18.35
CA ILE A 160 -9.99 -5.03 18.76
C ILE A 160 -10.33 -6.52 18.61
N ARG A 161 -10.30 -7.05 17.40
CA ARG A 161 -10.52 -8.47 17.08
C ARG A 161 -9.67 -8.90 15.89
N PRO A 162 -8.85 -9.97 16.00
CA PRO A 162 -7.96 -10.41 14.93
C PRO A 162 -8.66 -10.72 13.60
N TRP A 163 -9.89 -11.23 13.64
CA TRP A 163 -10.64 -11.58 12.43
C TRP A 163 -11.04 -10.36 11.58
N LEU A 164 -11.19 -9.17 12.21
CA LEU A 164 -11.53 -7.94 11.49
C LEU A 164 -10.46 -7.55 10.45
N VAL A 165 -9.20 -7.92 10.69
CA VAL A 165 -8.13 -7.68 9.72
C VAL A 165 -8.39 -8.41 8.40
N TYR A 166 -8.92 -9.64 8.46
CA TYR A 166 -9.23 -10.40 7.26
C TYR A 166 -10.42 -9.79 6.49
N VAL A 167 -11.45 -9.31 7.19
CA VAL A 167 -12.56 -8.59 6.55
C VAL A 167 -12.05 -7.31 5.89
N TRP A 168 -11.12 -6.60 6.57
CA TRP A 168 -10.53 -5.36 6.06
C TRP A 168 -9.68 -5.56 4.80
N MET A 169 -9.15 -6.77 4.57
CA MET A 169 -8.47 -7.13 3.33
C MET A 169 -9.36 -7.06 2.09
N ALA A 170 -10.67 -7.24 2.24
CA ALA A 170 -11.62 -7.18 1.12
C ALA A 170 -11.94 -5.76 0.66
N VAL A 171 -11.71 -4.74 1.50
CA VAL A 171 -12.11 -3.34 1.23
C VAL A 171 -11.60 -2.78 -0.09
N PRO A 172 -10.31 -2.93 -0.49
CA PRO A 172 -9.85 -2.38 -1.75
C PRO A 172 -10.54 -2.99 -2.98
N PHE A 173 -10.92 -4.27 -2.92
CA PHE A 173 -11.67 -4.92 -4.00
C PHE A 173 -13.10 -4.37 -4.09
N LEU A 174 -13.74 -4.10 -2.95
CA LEU A 174 -15.02 -3.40 -2.92
C LEU A 174 -14.90 -1.98 -3.49
N CYS A 175 -13.83 -1.27 -3.16
CA CYS A 175 -13.54 0.04 -3.72
C CYS A 175 -13.36 0.01 -5.25
N MET A 176 -12.78 -1.05 -5.81
CA MET A 176 -12.68 -1.22 -7.26
C MET A 176 -14.03 -1.45 -7.94
N ALA A 177 -14.95 -2.14 -7.26
CA ALA A 177 -16.27 -2.47 -7.80
C ALA A 177 -17.29 -1.31 -7.66
N LEU A 178 -17.05 -0.37 -6.74
CA LEU A 178 -17.98 0.71 -6.45
C LEU A 178 -17.64 1.99 -7.24
N PRO A 179 -18.65 2.76 -7.67
CA PRO A 179 -18.44 4.09 -8.25
C PRO A 179 -18.02 5.08 -7.15
N LEU A 180 -16.71 5.19 -6.91
CA LEU A 180 -16.17 6.11 -5.92
C LEU A 180 -16.18 7.56 -6.45
N PRO A 181 -16.33 8.57 -5.55
CA PRO A 181 -16.13 9.97 -5.90
C PRO A 181 -14.72 10.19 -6.48
N ASN A 182 -14.58 11.18 -7.39
CA ASN A 182 -13.30 11.48 -8.05
C ASN A 182 -12.13 11.69 -7.08
N ALA A 183 -12.40 12.22 -5.89
CA ALA A 183 -11.38 12.43 -4.85
C ALA A 183 -10.80 11.11 -4.28
N LEU A 184 -11.58 10.02 -4.27
CA LEU A 184 -11.17 8.67 -3.91
C LEU A 184 -10.86 7.80 -5.14
N GLY A 185 -10.99 8.35 -6.32
CA GLY A 185 -10.80 7.67 -7.60
C GLY A 185 -9.40 7.11 -7.86
N ILE A 186 -8.41 7.49 -7.03
CA ILE A 186 -7.07 6.89 -7.03
C ILE A 186 -7.13 5.40 -6.67
N TRP A 187 -8.03 4.99 -5.77
CA TRP A 187 -8.10 3.61 -5.29
C TRP A 187 -8.70 2.62 -6.30
N ASN A 188 -9.51 3.10 -7.24
CA ASN A 188 -10.11 2.28 -8.31
C ASN A 188 -9.57 2.62 -9.71
N GLY A 189 -8.53 3.45 -9.83
CA GLY A 189 -7.94 3.87 -11.09
C GLY A 189 -8.77 4.89 -11.88
N HIS A 190 -10.01 5.19 -11.49
CA HIS A 190 -10.88 6.12 -12.20
C HIS A 190 -10.32 7.55 -12.29
N PHE A 191 -9.56 7.99 -11.30
CA PHE A 191 -8.88 9.28 -11.35
C PHE A 191 -7.91 9.33 -12.53
N PHE A 192 -7.08 8.31 -12.69
CA PHE A 192 -6.07 8.25 -13.74
C PHE A 192 -6.68 8.05 -15.14
N SER A 193 -7.84 7.39 -15.23
CA SER A 193 -8.51 7.16 -16.50
C SER A 193 -9.48 8.28 -16.93
N LYS A 194 -10.13 8.97 -15.99
CA LYS A 194 -11.16 9.98 -16.34
C LYS A 194 -10.63 11.41 -16.33
N TYR A 195 -9.70 11.72 -15.41
CA TYR A 195 -9.24 13.09 -15.25
C TYR A 195 -8.43 13.62 -16.47
N PRO A 196 -7.52 12.84 -17.10
CA PRO A 196 -6.85 13.28 -18.32
C PRO A 196 -7.81 13.61 -19.45
N LEU A 197 -8.91 12.85 -19.60
CA LEU A 197 -9.94 13.12 -20.60
C LEU A 197 -10.63 14.47 -20.36
N ALA A 198 -10.85 14.84 -19.10
CA ALA A 198 -11.47 16.12 -18.75
C ALA A 198 -10.57 17.32 -19.06
N LEU A 199 -9.25 17.14 -19.18
CA LEU A 199 -8.30 18.19 -19.56
C LEU A 199 -8.32 18.49 -21.07
N GLY A 200 -8.86 17.59 -21.90
CA GLY A 200 -9.08 17.82 -23.33
C GLY A 200 -7.82 17.92 -24.19
N THR A 201 -6.63 17.68 -23.65
CA THR A 201 -5.36 17.69 -24.37
C THR A 201 -4.78 16.29 -24.49
N LEU A 202 -4.04 16.03 -25.58
CA LEU A 202 -3.28 14.79 -25.73
C LEU A 202 -2.09 14.83 -24.77
N ASP A 203 -1.92 13.75 -24.02
CA ASP A 203 -0.85 13.55 -23.03
C ASP A 203 -0.62 14.74 -22.08
N PRO A 204 -1.66 15.14 -21.30
CA PRO A 204 -1.57 16.30 -20.42
C PRO A 204 -0.50 16.09 -19.34
N ALA A 205 0.19 17.18 -18.98
CA ALA A 205 1.12 17.15 -17.86
C ALA A 205 0.41 16.65 -16.58
N PHE A 206 1.10 15.81 -15.80
CA PHE A 206 0.53 15.26 -14.59
C PHE A 206 0.24 16.34 -13.56
N SER A 207 -1.02 16.47 -13.18
CA SER A 207 -1.48 17.43 -12.18
C SER A 207 -2.54 16.78 -11.29
N MET A 208 -2.53 17.13 -10.00
CA MET A 208 -3.51 16.61 -9.05
C MET A 208 -4.39 17.75 -8.54
N PRO A 209 -5.71 17.65 -8.67
CA PRO A 209 -6.63 18.63 -8.07
C PRO A 209 -6.45 18.72 -6.56
N ALA A 210 -6.62 19.92 -6.01
CA ALA A 210 -6.50 20.14 -4.56
C ALA A 210 -7.42 19.22 -3.73
N ALA A 211 -8.63 18.94 -4.22
CA ALA A 211 -9.57 18.02 -3.56
C ALA A 211 -8.98 16.60 -3.40
N VAL A 212 -8.29 16.09 -4.42
CA VAL A 212 -7.64 14.77 -4.36
C VAL A 212 -6.48 14.78 -3.36
N LEU A 213 -5.63 15.82 -3.42
CA LEU A 213 -4.51 15.97 -2.47
C LEU A 213 -4.99 16.06 -1.02
N ILE A 214 -6.04 16.83 -0.75
CA ILE A 214 -6.62 16.96 0.59
C ILE A 214 -7.11 15.61 1.10
N VAL A 215 -7.85 14.85 0.28
CA VAL A 215 -8.36 13.52 0.67
C VAL A 215 -7.21 12.56 0.94
N GLN A 216 -6.18 12.52 0.09
CA GLN A 216 -5.00 11.67 0.32
C GLN A 216 -4.25 12.08 1.60
N PHE A 217 -4.13 13.37 1.87
CA PHE A 217 -3.53 13.86 3.11
C PHE A 217 -4.35 13.48 4.35
N ILE A 218 -5.69 13.58 4.29
CA ILE A 218 -6.59 13.15 5.37
C ILE A 218 -6.43 11.65 5.63
N LEU A 219 -6.39 10.82 4.59
CA LEU A 219 -6.17 9.38 4.73
C LEU A 219 -4.83 9.07 5.39
N PHE A 220 -3.77 9.74 4.94
CA PHE A 220 -2.43 9.60 5.52
C PHE A 220 -2.42 10.00 7.02
N ALA A 221 -2.95 11.18 7.34
CA ALA A 221 -3.02 11.67 8.72
C ALA A 221 -3.88 10.76 9.61
N THR A 222 -5.01 10.28 9.09
CA THR A 222 -5.88 9.31 9.79
C THR A 222 -5.14 8.01 10.04
N GLY A 223 -4.39 7.49 9.07
CA GLY A 223 -3.57 6.30 9.24
C GLY A 223 -2.56 6.43 10.38
N ILE A 224 -1.86 7.56 10.46
CA ILE A 224 -0.93 7.86 11.56
C ILE A 224 -1.67 7.99 12.90
N ALA A 225 -2.80 8.71 12.93
CA ALA A 225 -3.58 8.87 14.15
C ALA A 225 -4.05 7.53 14.70
N LEU A 226 -4.52 6.62 13.83
CA LEU A 226 -4.97 5.28 14.22
C LEU A 226 -3.86 4.41 14.82
N LEU A 227 -2.60 4.60 14.41
CA LEU A 227 -1.46 3.92 15.04
C LEU A 227 -1.23 4.35 16.49
N MET A 228 -1.65 5.57 16.85
CA MET A 228 -1.49 6.13 18.19
C MET A 228 -2.65 5.77 19.14
N VAL A 229 -3.81 5.38 18.59
CA VAL A 229 -5.00 5.02 19.37
C VAL A 229 -4.75 3.71 20.12
N ARG A 230 -5.05 3.72 21.42
CA ARG A 230 -5.10 2.50 22.25
C ARG A 230 -6.56 2.08 22.44
N PRO A 231 -6.92 0.85 22.09
CA PRO A 231 -8.23 0.34 22.47
C PRO A 231 -8.33 0.27 23.99
N ALA A 232 -9.43 0.79 24.53
CA ALA A 232 -9.68 0.89 25.99
C ALA A 232 -9.76 -0.48 26.71
N HIS A 233 -9.73 -1.61 26.00
CA HIS A 233 -9.94 -2.96 26.50
C HIS A 233 -8.66 -3.76 26.83
N SER A 234 -7.52 -3.11 27.05
CA SER A 234 -6.29 -3.80 27.49
C SER A 234 -6.25 -4.09 29.01
N LYS A 235 -7.40 -4.01 29.71
CA LYS A 235 -7.50 -4.43 31.11
C LYS A 235 -8.37 -5.70 31.20
N ARG A 236 -7.83 -6.82 30.77
CA ARG A 236 -8.24 -8.17 31.25
C ARG A 236 -7.07 -9.12 31.06
#